data_4a7d4293b2f0627917cf292ca105d054
#
_entry.id   4a7d4293b2f0627917cf292ca105d054
#
_cell.length_a   1.000
_cell.length_b   1.000
_cell.length_c   1.000
_cell.angle_alpha   90.00
_cell.angle_beta   90.00
_cell.angle_gamma   90.00
#
_symmetry.space_group_name_H-M   'P 1'
#
loop_
_entity.id
_entity.type
_entity.pdbx_description
1 polymer ?
#
loop_
_entity_poly.entity_id
_entity_poly.type
_entity_poly.pdbx_seq_one_letter_code
_entity_poly.pdbx_strand_id
1 'polypeptide(L)'
;MGIVCLVVFLALVIFLKLKMPMWKGKYSERLVHKKMLQLSDEYTIFNNLLFESNGRSTQIDHIVVSPYGVFVIETKGYKGWILGGENSEYWTQVIYKSKHQFYNPIKQNEGHVRFLRHLFKCPVDFPFIPIVVFNNSAELKVHVNNHIVVNRCNLNWAISQYQDIILNATQIDWIINSIQRYYTIANKEEIRQHKQNVKDRQYRAKNLIRQGVCPQCGGVSFTQWKIWLFLWVFELS
;
A
#
# COMPACT_ATOMS: atom_id res chain seq x y z
N MET A 1 -39.57 -0.59 -24.73
CA MET A 1 -38.15 -0.85 -25.08
C MET A 1 -37.21 0.26 -24.61
N GLY A 2 -37.52 1.56 -24.78
CA GLY A 2 -36.59 2.65 -24.37
C GLY A 2 -36.22 2.71 -22.90
N ILE A 3 -37.16 2.48 -21.97
CA ILE A 3 -36.89 2.50 -20.51
C ILE A 3 -35.93 1.38 -20.10
N VAL A 4 -36.09 0.18 -20.64
CA VAL A 4 -35.22 -0.96 -20.36
C VAL A 4 -33.77 -0.66 -20.84
N CYS A 5 -33.61 -0.12 -22.03
CA CYS A 5 -32.31 0.29 -22.57
C CYS A 5 -31.65 1.37 -21.70
N LEU A 6 -32.41 2.34 -21.20
CA LEU A 6 -31.90 3.40 -20.31
C LEU A 6 -31.43 2.82 -18.97
N VAL A 7 -32.20 1.92 -18.36
CA VAL A 7 -31.82 1.27 -17.08
C VAL A 7 -30.58 0.43 -17.25
N VAL A 8 -30.44 -0.35 -18.31
CA VAL A 8 -29.24 -1.15 -18.61
C VAL A 8 -28.03 -0.25 -18.82
N PHE A 9 -28.18 0.85 -19.57
CA PHE A 9 -27.11 1.82 -19.78
C PHE A 9 -26.64 2.47 -18.46
N LEU A 10 -27.57 2.91 -17.61
CA LEU A 10 -27.25 3.47 -16.30
C LEU A 10 -26.55 2.44 -15.40
N ALA A 11 -27.04 1.20 -15.36
CA ALA A 11 -26.41 0.11 -14.62
C ALA A 11 -24.97 -0.15 -15.10
N LEU A 12 -24.75 -0.14 -16.43
CA LEU A 12 -23.41 -0.29 -17.03
C LEU A 12 -22.49 0.87 -16.64
N VAL A 13 -22.96 2.11 -16.70
CA VAL A 13 -22.18 3.30 -16.30
C VAL A 13 -21.81 3.24 -14.82
N ILE A 14 -22.74 2.85 -13.94
CA ILE A 14 -22.48 2.67 -12.51
C ILE A 14 -21.45 1.54 -12.30
N PHE A 15 -21.63 0.40 -12.95
CA PHE A 15 -20.71 -0.73 -12.89
C PHE A 15 -19.29 -0.33 -13.33
N LEU A 16 -19.17 0.39 -14.45
CA LEU A 16 -17.88 0.88 -14.94
C LEU A 16 -17.25 1.87 -13.95
N LYS A 17 -18.00 2.82 -13.40
CA LYS A 17 -17.50 3.77 -12.40
C LYS A 17 -16.98 3.06 -11.13
N LEU A 18 -17.66 2.01 -10.68
CA LEU A 18 -17.26 1.25 -9.48
C LEU A 18 -16.03 0.36 -9.74
N LYS A 19 -15.88 -0.18 -10.96
CA LYS A 19 -14.77 -1.09 -11.30
C LYS A 19 -13.51 -0.39 -11.80
N MET A 20 -13.64 0.79 -12.41
CA MET A 20 -12.53 1.56 -12.99
C MET A 20 -11.37 1.84 -12.01
N PRO A 21 -11.60 2.26 -10.75
CA PRO A 21 -10.49 2.50 -9.81
C PRO A 21 -9.67 1.23 -9.53
N MET A 22 -10.34 0.10 -9.38
CA MET A 22 -9.72 -1.19 -9.09
C MET A 22 -8.89 -1.71 -10.29
N TRP A 23 -9.36 -1.50 -11.52
CA TRP A 23 -8.62 -1.87 -12.73
C TRP A 23 -7.38 -1.00 -12.93
N LYS A 24 -7.49 0.30 -12.65
CA LYS A 24 -6.35 1.23 -12.73
C LYS A 24 -5.24 0.86 -11.73
N GLY A 25 -5.57 0.48 -10.50
CA GLY A 25 -4.60 0.01 -9.51
C GLY A 25 -3.85 -1.22 -10.03
N LYS A 26 -4.56 -2.29 -10.38
CA LYS A 26 -3.96 -3.52 -10.92
C LYS A 26 -3.16 -3.31 -12.20
N TYR A 27 -3.58 -2.40 -13.06
CA TYR A 27 -2.82 -2.06 -14.26
C TYR A 27 -1.48 -1.40 -13.91
N SER A 28 -1.47 -0.49 -12.93
CA SER A 28 -0.24 0.16 -12.47
C SER A 28 0.73 -0.83 -11.83
N GLU A 29 0.25 -1.73 -10.98
CA GLU A 29 1.04 -2.82 -10.40
C GLU A 29 1.69 -3.70 -11.49
N ARG A 30 0.93 -4.10 -12.52
CA ARG A 30 1.47 -4.87 -13.66
C ARG A 30 2.56 -4.12 -14.41
N LEU A 31 2.43 -2.81 -14.58
CA LEU A 31 3.44 -2.01 -15.26
C LEU A 31 4.72 -1.87 -14.41
N VAL A 32 4.58 -1.76 -13.08
CA VAL A 32 5.70 -1.77 -12.14
C VAL A 32 6.39 -3.13 -12.17
N HIS A 33 5.64 -4.23 -12.10
CA HIS A 33 6.20 -5.57 -12.24
C HIS A 33 7.00 -5.72 -13.55
N LYS A 34 6.41 -5.32 -14.70
CA LYS A 34 7.10 -5.37 -15.99
C LYS A 34 8.41 -4.55 -16.00
N LYS A 35 8.45 -3.43 -15.26
CA LYS A 35 9.66 -2.62 -15.13
C LYS A 35 10.73 -3.35 -14.33
N MET A 36 10.36 -4.01 -13.23
CA MET A 36 11.29 -4.78 -12.38
C MET A 36 11.86 -6.01 -13.07
N LEU A 37 11.15 -6.63 -14.02
CA LEU A 37 11.69 -7.74 -14.83
C LEU A 37 12.92 -7.37 -15.68
N GLN A 38 13.29 -6.08 -15.73
CA GLN A 38 14.53 -5.60 -16.36
C GLN A 38 15.72 -5.57 -15.40
N LEU A 39 15.52 -5.89 -14.12
CA LEU A 39 16.61 -6.09 -13.16
C LEU A 39 17.38 -7.37 -13.48
N SER A 40 18.63 -7.48 -12.99
CA SER A 40 19.46 -8.68 -13.18
C SER A 40 18.91 -9.88 -12.38
N ASP A 41 19.46 -11.06 -12.67
CA ASP A 41 19.04 -12.33 -12.01
C ASP A 41 19.33 -12.37 -10.49
N GLU A 42 20.11 -11.41 -9.98
CA GLU A 42 20.37 -11.26 -8.54
C GLU A 42 19.12 -10.78 -7.74
N TYR A 43 18.08 -10.31 -8.44
CA TYR A 43 16.87 -9.80 -7.82
C TYR A 43 15.72 -10.80 -7.92
N THR A 44 15.28 -11.32 -6.80
CA THR A 44 14.09 -12.19 -6.72
C THR A 44 12.85 -11.33 -6.44
N ILE A 45 11.87 -11.39 -7.35
CA ILE A 45 10.68 -10.52 -7.34
C ILE A 45 9.45 -11.30 -6.90
N PHE A 46 8.77 -10.81 -5.87
CA PHE A 46 7.47 -11.29 -5.43
C PHE A 46 6.41 -10.22 -5.67
N ASN A 47 5.20 -10.63 -6.05
CA ASN A 47 4.12 -9.71 -6.41
C ASN A 47 2.81 -10.08 -5.75
N ASN A 48 2.01 -9.07 -5.39
CA ASN A 48 0.65 -9.21 -4.88
C ASN A 48 0.58 -10.19 -3.69
N LEU A 49 1.35 -9.90 -2.67
CA LEU A 49 1.50 -10.73 -1.49
C LEU A 49 0.46 -10.35 -0.43
N LEU A 50 -0.29 -11.33 0.06
CA LEU A 50 -1.14 -11.17 1.23
C LEU A 50 -0.50 -11.93 2.40
N PHE A 51 -0.25 -11.22 3.48
CA PHE A 51 0.24 -11.79 4.73
C PHE A 51 -0.81 -11.66 5.81
N GLU A 52 -0.91 -12.69 6.66
CA GLU A 52 -1.77 -12.68 7.83
C GLU A 52 -0.98 -13.02 9.10
N SER A 53 -1.23 -12.28 10.17
CA SER A 53 -0.65 -12.53 11.49
C SER A 53 -1.55 -11.95 12.57
N ASN A 54 -1.87 -12.75 13.60
CA ASN A 54 -2.64 -12.33 14.78
C ASN A 54 -3.96 -11.60 14.42
N GLY A 55 -4.70 -12.12 13.43
CA GLY A 55 -5.96 -11.53 12.98
C GLY A 55 -5.82 -10.21 12.22
N ARG A 56 -4.59 -9.81 11.89
CA ARG A 56 -4.29 -8.67 11.02
C ARG A 56 -3.77 -9.20 9.68
N SER A 57 -4.19 -8.58 8.60
CA SER A 57 -3.70 -8.88 7.26
C SER A 57 -3.16 -7.62 6.60
N THR A 58 -2.14 -7.77 5.78
CA THR A 58 -1.59 -6.71 4.94
C THR A 58 -1.34 -7.22 3.54
N GLN A 59 -1.69 -6.41 2.54
CA GLN A 59 -1.37 -6.69 1.16
C GLN A 59 -0.19 -5.81 0.75
N ILE A 60 0.85 -6.42 0.21
CA ILE A 60 2.05 -5.73 -0.30
C ILE A 60 2.11 -5.92 -1.80
N ASP A 61 2.25 -4.84 -2.53
CA ASP A 61 2.22 -4.89 -3.99
C ASP A 61 3.41 -5.67 -4.55
N HIS A 62 4.64 -5.34 -4.09
CA HIS A 62 5.83 -6.06 -4.51
C HIS A 62 6.89 -6.09 -3.41
N ILE A 63 7.64 -7.21 -3.34
CA ILE A 63 8.88 -7.33 -2.57
C ILE A 63 9.97 -7.79 -3.54
N VAL A 64 11.12 -7.13 -3.50
CA VAL A 64 12.30 -7.50 -4.28
C VAL A 64 13.43 -7.82 -3.31
N VAL A 65 13.94 -9.05 -3.37
CA VAL A 65 15.03 -9.54 -2.51
C VAL A 65 16.31 -9.60 -3.33
N SER A 66 17.40 -9.07 -2.79
CA SER A 66 18.71 -9.07 -3.45
C SER A 66 19.83 -9.05 -2.41
N PRO A 67 21.12 -9.23 -2.80
CA PRO A 67 22.26 -9.01 -1.92
C PRO A 67 22.35 -7.60 -1.34
N TYR A 68 21.72 -6.63 -1.99
CA TYR A 68 21.77 -5.20 -1.64
C TYR A 68 20.65 -4.77 -0.67
N GLY A 69 19.73 -5.68 -0.33
CA GLY A 69 18.63 -5.45 0.60
C GLY A 69 17.28 -6.01 0.12
N VAL A 70 16.26 -5.75 0.92
CA VAL A 70 14.87 -6.17 0.66
C VAL A 70 14.03 -4.94 0.39
N PHE A 71 13.71 -4.70 -0.87
CA PHE A 71 12.92 -3.55 -1.32
C PHE A 71 11.43 -3.88 -1.17
N VAL A 72 10.72 -3.07 -0.38
CA VAL A 72 9.26 -3.16 -0.20
C VAL A 72 8.63 -2.04 -1.00
N ILE A 73 7.86 -2.39 -2.03
CA ILE A 73 7.39 -1.44 -3.04
C ILE A 73 5.88 -1.28 -2.96
N GLU A 74 5.45 -0.05 -2.72
CA GLU A 74 4.06 0.40 -2.75
C GLU A 74 3.78 1.12 -4.06
N THR A 75 2.77 0.69 -4.81
CA THR A 75 2.43 1.25 -6.13
C THR A 75 1.20 2.14 -6.06
N LYS A 76 1.32 3.36 -6.58
CA LYS A 76 0.21 4.30 -6.69
C LYS A 76 -0.11 4.64 -8.15
N GLY A 77 -1.27 4.18 -8.63
CA GLY A 77 -1.75 4.39 -10.01
C GLY A 77 -2.28 5.81 -10.28
N TYR A 78 -1.87 6.82 -9.53
CA TYR A 78 -2.31 8.20 -9.68
C TYR A 78 -1.64 8.89 -10.88
N LYS A 79 -2.31 9.94 -11.38
CA LYS A 79 -1.84 10.84 -12.44
C LYS A 79 -2.06 12.30 -12.03
N GLY A 80 -1.48 13.23 -12.77
CA GLY A 80 -1.57 14.67 -12.46
C GLY A 80 -0.60 15.06 -11.34
N TRP A 81 -0.84 16.17 -10.67
CA TRP A 81 0.03 16.63 -9.60
C TRP A 81 -0.21 15.86 -8.32
N ILE A 82 0.87 15.43 -7.71
CA ILE A 82 0.88 14.78 -6.41
C ILE A 82 1.59 15.71 -5.43
N LEU A 83 0.85 16.22 -4.46
CA LEU A 83 1.35 17.12 -3.43
C LEU A 83 1.34 16.42 -2.07
N GLY A 84 2.40 16.58 -1.30
CA GLY A 84 2.49 16.03 0.04
C GLY A 84 3.85 16.23 0.68
N GLY A 85 3.91 16.00 1.96
CA GLY A 85 5.15 16.00 2.74
C GLY A 85 5.38 14.64 3.38
N GLU A 86 6.63 14.35 3.70
CA GLU A 86 7.04 13.10 4.32
C GLU A 86 6.24 12.79 5.60
N ASN A 87 6.05 13.82 6.45
CA ASN A 87 5.37 13.69 7.74
C ASN A 87 3.86 13.90 7.68
N SER A 88 3.31 14.36 6.54
CA SER A 88 1.88 14.58 6.36
C SER A 88 1.12 13.28 6.49
N GLU A 89 -0.07 13.31 7.05
CA GLU A 89 -0.94 12.13 7.12
C GLU A 89 -1.59 11.82 5.77
N TYR A 90 -1.94 12.87 5.05
CA TYR A 90 -2.56 12.79 3.73
C TYR A 90 -1.74 13.51 2.69
N TRP A 91 -1.77 12.95 1.48
CA TRP A 91 -1.30 13.58 0.26
C TRP A 91 -2.49 13.96 -0.61
N THR A 92 -2.26 14.87 -1.55
CA THR A 92 -3.31 15.38 -2.44
C THR A 92 -2.96 15.11 -3.89
N GLN A 93 -3.84 14.42 -4.59
CA GLN A 93 -3.83 14.36 -6.04
C GLN A 93 -4.62 15.54 -6.61
N VAL A 94 -4.05 16.25 -7.59
CA VAL A 94 -4.73 17.31 -8.33
C VAL A 94 -4.81 16.94 -9.80
N ILE A 95 -6.04 16.89 -10.33
CA ILE A 95 -6.31 16.69 -11.75
C ILE A 95 -7.21 17.81 -12.21
N TYR A 96 -6.67 18.74 -13.02
CA TYR A 96 -7.33 19.99 -13.40
C TYR A 96 -7.80 20.76 -12.15
N LYS A 97 -9.11 20.94 -11.98
CA LYS A 97 -9.71 21.65 -10.84
C LYS A 97 -10.09 20.70 -9.67
N SER A 98 -10.00 19.39 -9.88
CA SER A 98 -10.39 18.39 -8.86
C SER A 98 -9.22 18.05 -7.96
N LYS A 99 -9.46 18.07 -6.65
CA LYS A 99 -8.51 17.66 -5.61
C LYS A 99 -9.05 16.42 -4.91
N HIS A 100 -8.20 15.42 -4.72
CA HIS A 100 -8.52 14.19 -4.01
C HIS A 100 -7.44 13.89 -2.99
N GLN A 101 -7.81 13.75 -1.73
CA GLN A 101 -6.89 13.34 -0.67
C GLN A 101 -6.79 11.82 -0.58
N PHE A 102 -5.59 11.32 -0.30
CA PHE A 102 -5.32 9.92 -0.04
C PHE A 102 -4.28 9.78 1.06
N TYR A 103 -4.30 8.65 1.74
CA TYR A 103 -3.36 8.38 2.83
C TYR A 103 -1.92 8.41 2.32
N ASN A 104 -1.01 8.95 3.14
CA ASN A 104 0.40 9.07 2.80
C ASN A 104 1.01 7.70 2.49
N PRO A 105 1.46 7.47 1.24
CA PRO A 105 1.96 6.16 0.84
C PRO A 105 3.30 5.79 1.50
N ILE A 106 4.05 6.77 1.98
CA ILE A 106 5.26 6.52 2.80
C ILE A 106 4.84 5.83 4.10
N LYS A 107 3.90 6.42 4.85
CA LYS A 107 3.41 5.86 6.11
C LYS A 107 2.75 4.49 5.91
N GLN A 108 2.06 4.29 4.78
CA GLN A 108 1.51 2.99 4.42
C GLN A 108 2.63 1.96 4.25
N ASN A 109 3.64 2.28 3.46
CA ASN A 109 4.74 1.37 3.18
C ASN A 109 5.63 1.09 4.41
N GLU A 110 5.85 2.08 5.27
CA GLU A 110 6.46 1.86 6.59
C GLU A 110 5.63 0.89 7.45
N GLY A 111 4.31 0.96 7.36
CA GLY A 111 3.40 0.00 7.99
C GLY A 111 3.64 -1.43 7.49
N HIS A 112 3.83 -1.61 6.19
CA HIS A 112 4.18 -2.90 5.58
C HIS A 112 5.53 -3.40 6.09
N VAL A 113 6.56 -2.55 6.14
CA VAL A 113 7.89 -2.90 6.67
C VAL A 113 7.80 -3.31 8.15
N ARG A 114 7.08 -2.54 8.99
CA ARG A 114 6.88 -2.90 10.40
C ARG A 114 6.17 -4.24 10.55
N PHE A 115 5.17 -4.51 9.72
CA PHE A 115 4.46 -5.78 9.71
C PHE A 115 5.39 -6.95 9.34
N LEU A 116 6.19 -6.81 8.27
CA LEU A 116 7.14 -7.83 7.83
C LEU A 116 8.21 -8.11 8.89
N ARG A 117 8.77 -7.07 9.53
CA ARG A 117 9.73 -7.24 10.63
C ARG A 117 9.15 -8.06 11.78
N HIS A 118 7.93 -7.75 12.19
CA HIS A 118 7.25 -8.49 13.24
C HIS A 118 6.96 -9.94 12.83
N LEU A 119 6.44 -10.14 11.62
CA LEU A 119 6.05 -11.46 11.09
C LEU A 119 7.26 -12.39 10.97
N PHE A 120 8.37 -11.89 10.42
CA PHE A 120 9.59 -12.67 10.21
C PHE A 120 10.52 -12.65 11.41
N LYS A 121 10.19 -11.92 12.49
CA LYS A 121 11.04 -11.74 13.68
C LYS A 121 12.43 -11.20 13.31
N CYS A 122 12.49 -10.29 12.35
CA CYS A 122 13.73 -9.66 11.92
C CYS A 122 14.27 -8.70 12.99
N PRO A 123 15.61 -8.53 13.08
CA PRO A 123 16.22 -7.41 13.81
C PRO A 123 15.69 -6.05 13.31
N VAL A 124 15.78 -5.02 14.17
CA VAL A 124 15.29 -3.66 13.83
C VAL A 124 16.08 -3.07 12.66
N ASP A 125 17.35 -3.38 12.55
CA ASP A 125 18.29 -2.93 11.51
C ASP A 125 18.28 -3.80 10.25
N PHE A 126 17.44 -4.86 10.19
CA PHE A 126 17.34 -5.67 8.99
C PHE A 126 16.99 -4.78 7.78
N PRO A 127 17.70 -4.91 6.62
CA PRO A 127 17.71 -3.93 5.56
C PRO A 127 16.45 -3.98 4.68
N PHE A 128 15.31 -3.61 5.23
CA PHE A 128 14.11 -3.32 4.46
C PHE A 128 14.15 -1.89 3.93
N ILE A 129 14.01 -1.74 2.62
CA ILE A 129 14.09 -0.47 1.90
C ILE A 129 12.72 -0.15 1.31
N PRO A 130 11.92 0.73 1.93
CA PRO A 130 10.61 1.10 1.42
C PRO A 130 10.74 2.04 0.21
N ILE A 131 10.04 1.72 -0.89
CA ILE A 131 9.97 2.53 -2.11
C ILE A 131 8.50 2.77 -2.47
N VAL A 132 8.14 4.03 -2.71
CA VAL A 132 6.82 4.40 -3.25
C VAL A 132 6.96 4.72 -4.73
N VAL A 133 6.15 4.05 -5.55
CA VAL A 133 6.21 4.17 -7.01
C VAL A 133 4.92 4.73 -7.56
N PHE A 134 5.00 5.87 -8.21
CA PHE A 134 3.89 6.48 -8.93
C PHE A 134 3.92 6.18 -10.42
N ASN A 135 2.77 6.31 -11.08
CA ASN A 135 2.68 6.22 -12.53
C ASN A 135 3.52 7.33 -13.19
N ASN A 136 4.03 7.09 -14.39
CA ASN A 136 4.79 8.11 -15.15
C ASN A 136 3.97 9.36 -15.52
N SER A 137 2.65 9.28 -15.48
CA SER A 137 1.75 10.43 -15.66
C SER A 137 1.50 11.25 -14.39
N ALA A 138 2.16 10.91 -13.29
CA ALA A 138 2.16 11.70 -12.06
C ALA A 138 3.34 12.69 -12.06
N GLU A 139 3.06 13.95 -11.76
CA GLU A 139 4.07 14.97 -11.49
C GLU A 139 4.23 15.10 -9.98
N LEU A 140 5.37 14.63 -9.47
CA LEU A 140 5.65 14.58 -8.04
C LEU A 140 6.09 15.95 -7.53
N LYS A 141 5.22 16.62 -6.76
CA LYS A 141 5.47 17.90 -6.07
C LYS A 141 5.47 17.62 -4.56
N VAL A 142 6.35 16.73 -4.14
CA VAL A 142 6.42 16.22 -2.76
C VAL A 142 7.72 16.65 -2.09
N HIS A 143 7.63 16.92 -0.79
CA HIS A 143 8.79 17.25 0.04
C HIS A 143 9.18 16.01 0.86
N VAL A 144 10.18 15.28 0.36
CA VAL A 144 10.65 14.00 0.93
C VAL A 144 12.17 14.01 0.97
N ASN A 145 12.74 13.75 2.15
CA ASN A 145 14.19 13.77 2.37
C ASN A 145 14.77 12.38 2.68
N ASN A 146 14.04 11.56 3.44
CA ASN A 146 14.56 10.29 3.97
C ASN A 146 13.91 9.05 3.34
N HIS A 147 12.99 9.24 2.40
CA HIS A 147 12.25 8.14 1.76
C HIS A 147 12.38 8.20 0.25
N ILE A 148 12.20 7.07 -0.41
CA ILE A 148 12.30 6.95 -1.85
C ILE A 148 10.88 7.02 -2.44
N VAL A 149 10.63 8.10 -3.19
CA VAL A 149 9.38 8.32 -3.92
C VAL A 149 9.73 8.64 -5.36
N VAL A 150 9.36 7.75 -6.27
CA VAL A 150 9.78 7.86 -7.69
C VAL A 150 8.63 7.59 -8.66
N ASN A 151 8.77 8.06 -9.88
CA ASN A 151 7.97 7.58 -10.99
C ASN A 151 8.49 6.20 -11.45
N ARG A 152 7.61 5.38 -12.00
CA ARG A 152 7.93 4.03 -12.49
C ARG A 152 9.16 3.99 -13.42
N CYS A 153 9.37 4.98 -14.28
CA CYS A 153 10.55 5.02 -15.16
C CYS A 153 11.86 5.02 -14.38
N ASN A 154 11.89 5.60 -13.19
CA ASN A 154 13.08 5.74 -12.35
C ASN A 154 13.22 4.61 -11.31
N LEU A 155 12.30 3.63 -11.25
CA LEU A 155 12.31 2.58 -10.22
C LEU A 155 13.62 1.77 -10.25
N ASN A 156 14.01 1.24 -11.41
CA ASN A 156 15.21 0.41 -11.49
C ASN A 156 16.48 1.21 -11.20
N TRP A 157 16.51 2.48 -11.59
CA TRP A 157 17.59 3.39 -11.20
C TRP A 157 17.65 3.58 -9.68
N ALA A 158 16.51 3.81 -9.02
CA ALA A 158 16.47 3.96 -7.57
C ALA A 158 16.93 2.69 -6.83
N ILE A 159 16.57 1.51 -7.33
CA ILE A 159 17.04 0.22 -6.80
C ILE A 159 18.56 0.07 -7.02
N SER A 160 19.08 0.42 -8.21
CA SER A 160 20.50 0.28 -8.55
C SER A 160 21.44 1.24 -7.82
N GLN A 161 20.92 2.21 -7.06
CA GLN A 161 21.74 3.03 -6.16
C GLN A 161 22.28 2.25 -4.95
N TYR A 162 21.67 1.10 -4.63
CA TYR A 162 22.12 0.18 -3.60
C TYR A 162 23.06 -0.85 -4.21
N GLN A 163 24.37 -0.72 -3.93
CA GLN A 163 25.43 -1.54 -4.53
C GLN A 163 26.24 -2.31 -3.49
N ASP A 164 26.14 -1.93 -2.23
CA ASP A 164 26.84 -2.62 -1.15
C ASP A 164 26.17 -3.96 -0.84
N ILE A 165 26.94 -5.04 -0.84
CA ILE A 165 26.45 -6.36 -0.43
C ILE A 165 26.26 -6.37 1.08
N ILE A 166 25.02 -6.27 1.53
CA ILE A 166 24.65 -6.23 2.95
C ILE A 166 23.92 -7.50 3.42
N LEU A 167 23.49 -8.35 2.48
CA LEU A 167 22.90 -9.65 2.77
C LEU A 167 23.73 -10.75 2.14
N ASN A 168 24.12 -11.73 2.96
CA ASN A 168 24.76 -12.95 2.45
C ASN A 168 23.73 -13.95 1.91
N ALA A 169 24.21 -15.00 1.21
CA ALA A 169 23.33 -16.00 0.60
C ALA A 169 22.37 -16.67 1.61
N THR A 170 22.85 -16.99 2.83
CA THR A 170 22.02 -17.61 3.87
C THR A 170 20.88 -16.67 4.32
N GLN A 171 21.14 -15.38 4.43
CA GLN A 171 20.13 -14.37 4.78
C GLN A 171 19.11 -14.18 3.65
N ILE A 172 19.57 -14.19 2.40
CA ILE A 172 18.71 -14.13 1.21
C ILE A 172 17.78 -15.36 1.17
N ASP A 173 18.33 -16.56 1.31
CA ASP A 173 17.54 -17.80 1.33
C ASP A 173 16.53 -17.80 2.50
N TRP A 174 16.96 -17.34 3.66
CA TRP A 174 16.09 -17.25 4.83
C TRP A 174 14.89 -16.30 4.58
N ILE A 175 15.12 -15.11 4.01
CA ILE A 175 14.04 -14.17 3.74
C ILE A 175 13.10 -14.67 2.64
N ILE A 176 13.64 -15.28 1.57
CA ILE A 176 12.87 -15.90 0.49
C ILE A 176 11.97 -17.00 1.06
N ASN A 177 12.54 -17.91 1.86
CA ASN A 177 11.79 -18.99 2.50
C ASN A 177 10.75 -18.45 3.50
N SER A 178 11.04 -17.38 4.22
CA SER A 178 10.10 -16.70 5.12
C SER A 178 8.93 -16.10 4.34
N ILE A 179 9.20 -15.42 3.24
CA ILE A 179 8.15 -14.91 2.34
C ILE A 179 7.30 -16.09 1.86
N GLN A 180 7.91 -17.13 1.30
CA GLN A 180 7.19 -18.30 0.77
C GLN A 180 6.36 -19.05 1.82
N ARG A 181 6.80 -19.06 3.07
CA ARG A 181 6.09 -19.70 4.19
C ARG A 181 4.84 -18.94 4.63
N TYR A 182 4.89 -17.62 4.63
CA TYR A 182 3.87 -16.79 5.26
C TYR A 182 2.95 -16.08 4.28
N TYR A 183 3.30 -16.01 2.98
CA TYR A 183 2.40 -15.39 2.03
C TYR A 183 1.39 -16.39 1.48
N THR A 184 0.21 -15.87 1.26
CA THR A 184 -0.77 -16.52 0.38
C THR A 184 -0.85 -15.67 -0.88
N ILE A 185 -0.77 -16.31 -2.07
CA ILE A 185 -1.04 -15.58 -3.31
C ILE A 185 -2.49 -15.11 -3.22
N ALA A 186 -2.65 -13.79 -3.08
CA ALA A 186 -3.95 -13.19 -2.91
C ALA A 186 -4.83 -13.49 -4.12
N ASN A 187 -5.67 -14.52 -4.02
CA ASN A 187 -6.72 -14.76 -5.00
C ASN A 187 -7.82 -13.67 -4.86
N LYS A 188 -8.74 -13.59 -5.83
CA LYS A 188 -9.79 -12.56 -5.83
C LYS A 188 -10.68 -12.60 -4.58
N GLU A 189 -10.90 -13.79 -4.03
CA GLU A 189 -11.78 -13.98 -2.88
C GLU A 189 -11.07 -13.55 -1.58
N GLU A 190 -9.81 -13.89 -1.39
CA GLU A 190 -9.00 -13.47 -0.24
C GLU A 190 -8.82 -11.96 -0.20
N ILE A 191 -8.55 -11.32 -1.35
CA ILE A 191 -8.50 -9.85 -1.45
C ILE A 191 -9.86 -9.24 -1.08
N ARG A 192 -10.96 -9.86 -1.50
CA ARG A 192 -12.31 -9.39 -1.18
C ARG A 192 -12.58 -9.52 0.31
N GLN A 193 -12.26 -10.66 0.92
CA GLN A 193 -12.39 -10.91 2.35
C GLN A 193 -11.51 -9.96 3.17
N HIS A 194 -10.25 -9.77 2.76
CA HIS A 194 -9.37 -8.79 3.39
C HIS A 194 -9.99 -7.38 3.39
N LYS A 195 -10.46 -6.90 2.23
CA LYS A 195 -11.12 -5.59 2.12
C LYS A 195 -12.38 -5.48 2.96
N GLN A 196 -13.16 -6.55 3.05
CA GLN A 196 -14.35 -6.59 3.89
C GLN A 196 -13.98 -6.55 5.38
N ASN A 197 -13.00 -7.35 5.80
CA ASN A 197 -12.49 -7.36 7.18
C ASN A 197 -11.93 -6.00 7.62
N VAL A 198 -11.26 -5.26 6.72
CA VAL A 198 -10.80 -3.89 6.99
C VAL A 198 -11.98 -2.96 7.19
N LYS A 199 -12.99 -2.98 6.30
CA LYS A 199 -14.20 -2.16 6.43
C LYS A 199 -14.96 -2.46 7.71
N ASP A 200 -15.11 -3.73 8.07
CA ASP A 200 -15.82 -4.16 9.28
C ASP A 200 -15.09 -3.70 10.55
N ARG A 201 -13.75 -3.74 10.55
CA ARG A 201 -12.94 -3.18 11.65
C ARG A 201 -13.11 -1.67 11.78
N GLN A 202 -13.05 -0.94 10.67
CA GLN A 202 -13.28 0.51 10.66
C GLN A 202 -14.69 0.85 11.16
N TYR A 203 -15.71 0.12 10.69
CA TYR A 203 -17.07 0.31 11.13
C TYR A 203 -17.26 0.07 12.63
N ARG A 204 -16.69 -1.03 13.17
CA ARG A 204 -16.71 -1.33 14.62
C ARG A 204 -15.98 -0.24 15.41
N ALA A 205 -14.80 0.19 14.95
CA ALA A 205 -14.04 1.26 15.60
C ALA A 205 -14.85 2.57 15.63
N LYS A 206 -15.47 2.97 14.52
CA LYS A 206 -16.35 4.16 14.47
C LYS A 206 -17.53 4.06 15.44
N ASN A 207 -18.15 2.88 15.56
CA ASN A 207 -19.26 2.68 16.48
C ASN A 207 -18.81 2.75 17.95
N LEU A 208 -17.68 2.15 18.30
CA LEU A 208 -17.10 2.25 19.64
C LEU A 208 -16.79 3.70 20.01
N ILE A 209 -16.19 4.46 19.09
CA ILE A 209 -15.91 5.89 19.30
C ILE A 209 -17.21 6.69 19.52
N ARG A 210 -18.27 6.42 18.74
CA ARG A 210 -19.58 7.06 18.93
C ARG A 210 -20.21 6.74 20.28
N GLN A 211 -19.88 5.60 20.86
CA GLN A 211 -20.29 5.18 22.19
C GLN A 211 -19.36 5.70 23.31
N GLY A 212 -18.34 6.50 22.95
CA GLY A 212 -17.36 7.01 23.91
C GLY A 212 -16.34 5.96 24.37
N VAL A 213 -16.19 4.86 23.64
CA VAL A 213 -15.29 3.76 23.98
C VAL A 213 -14.06 3.80 23.08
N CYS A 214 -12.86 3.69 23.68
CA CYS A 214 -11.61 3.59 22.91
C CYS A 214 -11.53 2.23 22.19
N PRO A 215 -11.39 2.19 20.86
CA PRO A 215 -11.30 0.92 20.13
C PRO A 215 -10.00 0.14 20.37
N GLN A 216 -8.97 0.75 20.97
CA GLN A 216 -7.70 0.08 21.29
C GLN A 216 -7.67 -0.52 22.70
N CYS A 217 -8.19 0.18 23.72
CA CYS A 217 -8.09 -0.26 25.10
C CYS A 217 -9.44 -0.52 25.80
N GLY A 218 -10.57 -0.23 25.13
CA GLY A 218 -11.91 -0.38 25.70
C GLY A 218 -12.27 0.65 26.79
N GLY A 219 -11.39 1.61 27.08
CA GLY A 219 -11.62 2.61 28.14
C GLY A 219 -12.76 3.59 27.79
N VAL A 220 -13.57 3.95 28.80
CA VAL A 220 -14.73 4.85 28.68
C VAL A 220 -14.32 6.22 29.18
N SER A 221 -13.66 7.01 28.36
CA SER A 221 -13.41 8.44 28.66
C SER A 221 -12.83 9.17 27.46
N PHE A 222 -13.68 9.72 26.61
CA PHE A 222 -13.26 10.64 25.55
C PHE A 222 -13.98 11.98 25.73
N THR A 223 -13.22 13.05 25.93
CA THR A 223 -13.73 14.40 25.74
C THR A 223 -14.01 14.62 24.26
N GLN A 224 -15.09 15.32 23.92
CA GLN A 224 -15.58 15.54 22.53
C GLN A 224 -14.48 15.92 21.50
N TRP A 225 -13.42 16.61 21.93
CA TRP A 225 -12.30 17.03 21.09
C TRP A 225 -11.41 15.87 20.61
N LYS A 226 -11.27 14.78 21.39
CA LYS A 226 -10.49 13.60 21.00
C LYS A 226 -11.26 12.66 20.06
N ILE A 227 -12.59 12.71 20.06
CA ILE A 227 -13.42 11.91 19.16
C ILE A 227 -13.19 12.30 17.70
N TRP A 228 -13.04 13.59 17.41
CA TRP A 228 -12.74 14.08 16.07
C TRP A 228 -11.37 13.62 15.56
N LEU A 229 -10.35 13.64 16.40
CA LEU A 229 -9.01 13.18 16.06
C LEU A 229 -8.97 11.66 15.78
N PHE A 230 -9.74 10.86 16.54
CA PHE A 230 -9.81 9.42 16.37
C PHE A 230 -10.63 9.00 15.14
N LEU A 231 -11.72 9.65 14.86
CA LEU A 231 -12.50 9.39 13.63
C LEU A 231 -11.63 9.63 12.37
N TRP A 232 -10.72 10.58 12.45
CA TRP A 232 -9.81 10.93 11.38
C TRP A 232 -8.70 9.88 11.16
N VAL A 233 -8.20 9.27 12.24
CA VAL A 233 -7.12 8.27 12.21
C VAL A 233 -7.61 6.90 11.71
N PHE A 234 -8.88 6.54 11.93
CA PHE A 234 -9.42 5.23 11.58
C PHE A 234 -10.04 5.15 10.17
N GLU A 235 -10.21 6.27 9.48
CA GLU A 235 -10.63 6.22 8.05
C GLU A 235 -9.55 5.67 7.11
N LEU A 236 -8.35 5.33 7.60
CA LEU A 236 -7.13 5.33 6.80
C LEU A 236 -6.17 4.17 7.01
N SER A 237 -6.51 3.21 7.83
CA SER A 237 -5.67 1.99 8.00
C SER A 237 -6.23 0.78 7.26
#